data_94b81beb88139af4f1e25264d54ccbe3
#
_entry.id   94b81beb88139af4f1e25264d54ccbe3
#
_cell.length_a   1.000
_cell.length_b   1.000
_cell.length_c   1.000
_cell.angle_alpha   90.00
_cell.angle_beta   90.00
_cell.angle_gamma   90.00
#
_symmetry.space_group_name_H-M   'P 1'
#
loop_
_entity.id
_entity.type
_entity.pdbx_description
1 polymer ?
#
loop_
_entity_poly.entity_id
_entity_poly.type
_entity_poly.pdbx_seq_one_letter_code
_entity_poly.pdbx_strand_id
1 'polypeptide(L)'
;MTREQITNDCLAAIDSSKCLLTLLSTGVGKTKITIDCINKICDKVFSIENDRTDVLIVVDKKVHIQNWKDEFEKWGGIKTDNVEFCCYASLHKYADSYWDVVVLDECHHVGSEVRLEALATINIAYNLIGLSATVSRELKTWFKRTYKTAIVSCTTQDAIESNILPDPTIYLMPLTLNDKWYTELYEINKKDKSAPIHGDYKDLWVLKRSKKHAFVRCTQRQYLNELDGLVNFYKRKASGGSTAMKNLWLRACSERLTYLANAKNKQIQAILTKLKNYRTITFCTSIEQSEKLGKNCIHSKNKAAQETLNSFNAGKIKHITACHMLNESINLTNCKYGIFANINASETIQIQRVGKL
;
A
#
# COMPACT_ATOMS: atom_id res chain seq x y z
N MET A 1 21.72 7.56 -13.68
CA MET A 1 21.12 6.34 -14.30
C MET A 1 19.89 6.77 -15.09
N THR A 2 19.65 6.25 -16.30
CA THR A 2 18.43 6.55 -17.08
C THR A 2 17.45 5.38 -17.03
N ARG A 3 16.18 5.62 -17.40
CA ARG A 3 15.21 4.51 -17.55
C ARG A 3 15.68 3.46 -18.55
N GLU A 4 16.31 3.90 -19.63
CA GLU A 4 16.88 3.03 -20.66
C GLU A 4 18.02 2.17 -20.12
N GLN A 5 18.93 2.74 -19.31
CA GLN A 5 19.99 1.98 -18.64
C GLN A 5 19.41 0.91 -17.71
N ILE A 6 18.39 1.26 -16.90
CA ILE A 6 17.71 0.29 -16.01
C ILE A 6 17.08 -0.84 -16.84
N THR A 7 16.43 -0.51 -17.96
CA THR A 7 15.85 -1.50 -18.86
C THR A 7 16.93 -2.43 -19.43
N ASN A 8 18.03 -1.87 -19.93
CA ASN A 8 19.13 -2.65 -20.48
C ASN A 8 19.79 -3.57 -19.43
N ASP A 9 19.96 -3.09 -18.20
CA ASP A 9 20.46 -3.90 -17.09
C ASP A 9 19.52 -5.08 -16.77
N CYS A 10 18.21 -4.86 -16.78
CA CYS A 10 17.22 -5.93 -16.60
C CYS A 10 17.26 -6.93 -17.77
N LEU A 11 17.34 -6.44 -19.01
CA LEU A 11 17.44 -7.29 -20.19
C LEU A 11 18.73 -8.11 -20.25
N ALA A 12 19.85 -7.59 -19.75
CA ALA A 12 21.09 -8.34 -19.60
C ALA A 12 21.01 -9.37 -18.46
N ALA A 13 20.34 -9.00 -17.38
CA ALA A 13 20.21 -9.86 -16.21
C ALA A 13 19.38 -11.13 -16.49
N ILE A 14 18.31 -11.07 -17.29
CA ILE A 14 17.53 -12.26 -17.65
C ILE A 14 18.29 -13.28 -18.50
N ASP A 15 19.29 -12.85 -19.25
CA ASP A 15 20.13 -13.77 -20.02
C ASP A 15 21.16 -14.52 -19.15
N SER A 16 21.57 -13.91 -18.05
CA SER A 16 22.66 -14.43 -17.18
C SER A 16 22.17 -15.10 -15.91
N SER A 17 20.90 -14.94 -15.56
CA SER A 17 20.31 -15.41 -14.30
C SER A 17 18.98 -16.11 -14.51
N LYS A 18 18.62 -17.02 -13.58
CA LYS A 18 17.33 -17.70 -13.57
C LYS A 18 16.23 -16.86 -12.93
N CYS A 19 16.59 -15.96 -12.02
CA CYS A 19 15.69 -15.07 -11.32
C CYS A 19 16.21 -13.64 -11.44
N LEU A 20 15.33 -12.72 -11.82
CA LEU A 20 15.59 -11.28 -11.79
C LEU A 20 14.70 -10.64 -10.71
N LEU A 21 15.31 -10.01 -9.72
CA LEU A 21 14.61 -9.12 -8.80
C LEU A 21 14.79 -7.66 -9.23
N THR A 22 13.71 -7.02 -9.66
CA THR A 22 13.70 -5.59 -9.97
C THR A 22 13.22 -4.81 -8.75
N LEU A 23 14.19 -4.22 -8.02
CA LEU A 23 13.91 -3.42 -6.83
C LEU A 23 13.88 -1.93 -7.22
N LEU A 24 12.82 -1.56 -7.87
CA LEU A 24 12.66 -0.22 -8.46
C LEU A 24 11.60 0.57 -7.71
N SER A 25 11.87 1.83 -7.46
CA SER A 25 10.90 2.75 -6.87
C SER A 25 9.61 2.86 -7.70
N THR A 26 8.50 3.21 -7.03
CA THR A 26 7.22 3.45 -7.71
C THR A 26 7.37 4.62 -8.69
N GLY A 27 6.83 4.47 -9.91
CA GLY A 27 6.93 5.50 -10.96
C GLY A 27 8.15 5.38 -11.90
N VAL A 28 9.11 4.50 -11.61
CA VAL A 28 10.28 4.26 -12.50
C VAL A 28 9.88 3.54 -13.78
N GLY A 29 8.78 2.76 -13.75
CA GLY A 29 8.28 2.04 -14.94
C GLY A 29 8.44 0.52 -14.87
N LYS A 30 8.36 -0.07 -13.66
CA LYS A 30 8.50 -1.53 -13.41
C LYS A 30 7.74 -2.38 -14.42
N THR A 31 6.45 -2.11 -14.63
CA THR A 31 5.58 -2.90 -15.51
C THR A 31 6.07 -2.88 -16.95
N LYS A 32 6.43 -1.69 -17.48
CA LYS A 32 6.98 -1.55 -18.84
C LYS A 32 8.27 -2.36 -19.01
N ILE A 33 9.21 -2.23 -18.08
CA ILE A 33 10.48 -2.96 -18.11
C ILE A 33 10.23 -4.47 -18.09
N THR A 34 9.24 -4.92 -17.31
CA THR A 34 8.88 -6.35 -17.26
C THR A 34 8.27 -6.84 -18.58
N ILE A 35 7.43 -6.03 -19.22
CA ILE A 35 6.89 -6.34 -20.55
C ILE A 35 8.05 -6.51 -21.57
N ASP A 36 9.05 -5.63 -21.52
CA ASP A 36 10.23 -5.74 -22.39
C ASP A 36 11.02 -7.03 -22.11
N CYS A 37 11.16 -7.41 -20.83
CA CYS A 37 11.80 -8.66 -20.45
C CYS A 37 11.02 -9.88 -20.95
N ILE A 38 9.70 -9.91 -20.76
CA ILE A 38 8.84 -11.00 -21.27
C ILE A 38 8.99 -11.10 -22.81
N ASN A 39 8.88 -9.99 -23.52
CA ASN A 39 8.98 -9.97 -24.98
C ASN A 39 10.33 -10.50 -25.49
N LYS A 40 11.42 -10.16 -24.81
CA LYS A 40 12.76 -10.71 -25.13
C LYS A 40 12.82 -12.22 -24.92
N ILE A 41 12.18 -12.75 -23.86
CA ILE A 41 12.13 -14.19 -23.62
C ILE A 41 11.25 -14.86 -24.68
N CYS A 42 10.09 -14.28 -25.03
CA CYS A 42 9.23 -14.79 -26.09
C CYS A 42 9.97 -14.90 -27.44
N ASP A 43 10.73 -13.86 -27.82
CA ASP A 43 11.55 -13.89 -29.05
C ASP A 43 12.59 -15.03 -29.01
N LYS A 44 13.19 -15.25 -27.84
CA LYS A 44 14.16 -16.33 -27.63
C LYS A 44 13.51 -17.71 -27.73
N VAL A 45 12.38 -17.93 -27.04
CA VAL A 45 11.62 -19.21 -27.09
C VAL A 45 11.21 -19.49 -28.52
N PHE A 46 10.60 -18.53 -29.20
CA PHE A 46 10.17 -18.68 -30.57
C PHE A 46 11.32 -19.03 -31.52
N SER A 47 12.48 -18.42 -31.34
CA SER A 47 13.66 -18.66 -32.21
C SER A 47 14.28 -20.04 -31.99
N ILE A 48 14.14 -20.65 -30.79
CA ILE A 48 14.75 -21.93 -30.43
C ILE A 48 13.78 -23.07 -30.65
N GLU A 49 12.54 -22.93 -30.14
CA GLU A 49 11.57 -24.01 -30.03
C GLU A 49 10.44 -23.89 -31.08
N ASN A 50 10.32 -22.74 -31.76
CA ASN A 50 9.21 -22.40 -32.67
C ASN A 50 7.84 -22.57 -32.00
N ASP A 51 7.77 -22.33 -30.69
CA ASP A 51 6.60 -22.51 -29.84
C ASP A 51 6.21 -21.22 -29.12
N ARG A 52 5.05 -21.22 -28.47
CA ARG A 52 4.53 -20.11 -27.70
C ARG A 52 5.09 -20.15 -26.28
N THR A 53 5.25 -18.98 -25.70
CA THR A 53 5.72 -18.83 -24.32
C THR A 53 4.54 -18.82 -23.35
N ASP A 54 4.56 -19.67 -22.35
CA ASP A 54 3.60 -19.70 -21.27
C ASP A 54 4.02 -18.77 -20.13
N VAL A 55 3.19 -17.77 -19.82
CA VAL A 55 3.50 -16.73 -18.84
C VAL A 55 2.49 -16.73 -17.69
N LEU A 56 2.95 -16.93 -16.45
CA LEU A 56 2.15 -16.76 -15.24
C LEU A 56 2.46 -15.43 -14.57
N ILE A 57 1.45 -14.58 -14.37
CA ILE A 57 1.58 -13.31 -13.65
C ILE A 57 0.83 -13.39 -12.31
N VAL A 58 1.58 -13.31 -11.21
CA VAL A 58 1.05 -13.38 -9.85
C VAL A 58 0.91 -11.97 -9.30
N VAL A 59 -0.29 -11.61 -8.87
CA VAL A 59 -0.63 -10.28 -8.36
C VAL A 59 -1.24 -10.36 -6.94
N ASP A 60 -1.24 -9.24 -6.20
CA ASP A 60 -1.86 -9.22 -4.86
C ASP A 60 -3.39 -9.28 -4.92
N LYS A 61 -4.00 -8.50 -5.81
CA LYS A 61 -5.47 -8.36 -5.91
C LYS A 61 -5.95 -8.46 -7.35
N LYS A 62 -7.17 -8.94 -7.54
CA LYS A 62 -7.79 -9.06 -8.88
C LYS A 62 -7.84 -7.74 -9.66
N VAL A 63 -7.92 -6.59 -8.98
CA VAL A 63 -7.90 -5.27 -9.64
C VAL A 63 -6.57 -5.02 -10.38
N HIS A 64 -5.47 -5.61 -9.91
CA HIS A 64 -4.16 -5.48 -10.56
C HIS A 64 -4.09 -6.23 -11.89
N ILE A 65 -4.92 -7.27 -12.09
CA ILE A 65 -5.03 -7.97 -13.38
C ILE A 65 -5.47 -7.00 -14.49
N GLN A 66 -6.48 -6.15 -14.22
CA GLN A 66 -6.91 -5.17 -15.20
C GLN A 66 -5.82 -4.13 -15.48
N ASN A 67 -5.11 -3.68 -14.45
CA ASN A 67 -3.98 -2.76 -14.64
C ASN A 67 -2.89 -3.36 -15.55
N TRP A 68 -2.57 -4.65 -15.40
CA TRP A 68 -1.63 -5.33 -16.29
C TRP A 68 -2.12 -5.39 -17.74
N LYS A 69 -3.41 -5.68 -17.96
CA LYS A 69 -4.01 -5.69 -19.30
C LYS A 69 -3.98 -4.31 -19.94
N ASP A 70 -4.30 -3.26 -19.20
CA ASP A 70 -4.25 -1.87 -19.66
C ASP A 70 -2.80 -1.45 -20.02
N GLU A 71 -1.81 -1.90 -19.22
CA GLU A 71 -0.39 -1.65 -19.53
C GLU A 71 0.07 -2.46 -20.75
N PHE A 72 -0.43 -3.68 -20.99
CA PHE A 72 -0.15 -4.43 -22.20
C PHE A 72 -0.63 -3.66 -23.44
N GLU A 73 -1.86 -3.17 -23.45
CA GLU A 73 -2.41 -2.36 -24.55
C GLU A 73 -1.56 -1.10 -24.78
N LYS A 74 -1.24 -0.39 -23.71
CA LYS A 74 -0.47 0.85 -23.75
C LYS A 74 0.93 0.70 -24.35
N TRP A 75 1.59 -0.44 -24.12
CA TRP A 75 2.98 -0.67 -24.50
C TRP A 75 3.15 -1.63 -25.69
N GLY A 76 2.07 -1.87 -26.46
CA GLY A 76 2.10 -2.69 -27.66
C GLY A 76 1.93 -4.19 -27.43
N GLY A 77 1.45 -4.58 -26.25
CA GLY A 77 1.19 -5.96 -25.89
C GLY A 77 2.42 -6.76 -25.49
N ILE A 78 2.23 -8.05 -25.27
CA ILE A 78 3.29 -9.05 -25.16
C ILE A 78 3.19 -10.02 -26.34
N LYS A 79 4.32 -10.62 -26.68
CA LYS A 79 4.45 -11.47 -27.88
C LYS A 79 3.89 -12.89 -27.70
N THR A 80 3.00 -13.07 -26.74
CA THR A 80 2.28 -14.32 -26.52
C THR A 80 0.86 -14.03 -26.05
N ASP A 81 -0.09 -14.88 -26.43
CA ASP A 81 -1.46 -14.90 -25.94
C ASP A 81 -1.66 -15.90 -24.76
N ASN A 82 -0.62 -16.69 -24.44
CA ASN A 82 -0.63 -17.66 -23.35
C ASN A 82 -0.25 -17.00 -22.02
N VAL A 83 -1.13 -16.13 -21.50
CA VAL A 83 -0.92 -15.43 -20.23
C VAL A 83 -1.99 -15.80 -19.25
N GLU A 84 -1.57 -16.35 -18.13
CA GLU A 84 -2.46 -16.63 -17.01
C GLU A 84 -2.17 -15.68 -15.83
N PHE A 85 -3.23 -15.27 -15.14
CA PHE A 85 -3.16 -14.41 -13.97
C PHE A 85 -3.67 -15.13 -12.74
N CYS A 86 -2.92 -15.08 -11.64
CA CYS A 86 -3.40 -15.52 -10.34
C CYS A 86 -3.10 -14.51 -9.23
N CYS A 87 -3.79 -14.66 -8.11
CA CYS A 87 -3.44 -13.91 -6.89
C CYS A 87 -2.53 -14.75 -6.00
N TYR A 88 -1.66 -14.10 -5.20
CA TYR A 88 -0.83 -14.78 -4.20
C TYR A 88 -1.61 -15.72 -3.29
N ALA A 89 -2.88 -15.42 -2.98
CA ALA A 89 -3.75 -16.30 -2.19
C ALA A 89 -4.04 -17.64 -2.88
N SER A 90 -3.93 -17.69 -4.21
CA SER A 90 -4.21 -18.88 -5.03
C SER A 90 -2.94 -19.52 -5.59
N LEU A 91 -1.75 -19.01 -5.26
CA LEU A 91 -0.48 -19.49 -5.81
C LEU A 91 -0.26 -21.00 -5.55
N HIS A 92 -0.73 -21.51 -4.41
CA HIS A 92 -0.65 -22.94 -4.05
C HIS A 92 -1.33 -23.88 -5.07
N LYS A 93 -2.26 -23.38 -5.89
CA LYS A 93 -2.93 -24.16 -6.94
C LYS A 93 -2.04 -24.40 -8.17
N TYR A 94 -0.94 -23.69 -8.26
CA TYR A 94 0.05 -23.77 -9.33
C TYR A 94 1.30 -24.54 -8.90
N ALA A 95 1.28 -25.14 -7.71
CA ALA A 95 2.32 -26.07 -7.29
C ALA A 95 2.49 -27.17 -8.35
N ASP A 96 3.75 -27.56 -8.63
CA ASP A 96 4.11 -28.59 -9.63
C ASP A 96 3.70 -28.27 -11.08
N SER A 97 3.18 -27.09 -11.38
CA SER A 97 2.87 -26.65 -12.74
C SER A 97 4.15 -26.24 -13.50
N TYR A 98 4.03 -26.17 -14.83
CA TYR A 98 5.13 -25.76 -15.72
C TYR A 98 4.80 -24.40 -16.37
N TRP A 99 5.78 -23.49 -16.36
CA TRP A 99 5.70 -22.17 -16.97
C TRP A 99 7.06 -21.77 -17.56
N ASP A 100 7.05 -21.08 -18.69
CA ASP A 100 8.26 -20.52 -19.25
C ASP A 100 8.73 -19.31 -18.43
N VAL A 101 7.79 -18.43 -18.12
CA VAL A 101 8.07 -17.21 -17.34
C VAL A 101 7.06 -17.10 -16.20
N VAL A 102 7.56 -16.82 -15.00
CA VAL A 102 6.73 -16.45 -13.85
C VAL A 102 7.07 -15.03 -13.42
N VAL A 103 6.05 -14.17 -13.33
CA VAL A 103 6.18 -12.78 -12.87
C VAL A 103 5.49 -12.65 -11.51
N LEU A 104 6.18 -12.09 -10.53
CA LEU A 104 5.69 -11.79 -9.20
C LEU A 104 5.53 -10.28 -9.03
N ASP A 105 4.34 -9.73 -9.24
CA ASP A 105 4.07 -8.30 -9.02
C ASP A 105 3.97 -8.01 -7.53
N GLU A 106 4.70 -6.99 -7.05
CA GLU A 106 4.92 -6.71 -5.64
C GLU A 106 5.39 -7.96 -4.87
N CYS A 107 6.51 -8.54 -5.31
CA CYS A 107 7.03 -9.84 -4.86
C CYS A 107 7.28 -9.94 -3.35
N HIS A 108 7.24 -8.83 -2.60
CA HIS A 108 7.29 -8.86 -1.15
C HIS A 108 6.09 -9.60 -0.53
N HIS A 109 4.98 -9.76 -1.27
CA HIS A 109 3.81 -10.53 -0.82
C HIS A 109 4.04 -12.05 -0.82
N VAL A 110 5.06 -12.57 -1.50
CA VAL A 110 5.35 -14.01 -1.50
C VAL A 110 5.95 -14.51 -0.19
N GLY A 111 6.37 -13.61 0.70
CA GLY A 111 7.21 -13.91 1.88
C GLY A 111 6.59 -14.81 2.98
N SER A 112 5.39 -15.37 2.81
CA SER A 112 4.86 -16.40 3.73
C SER A 112 5.39 -17.78 3.34
N GLU A 113 5.65 -18.63 4.33
CA GLU A 113 6.22 -19.98 4.14
C GLU A 113 5.43 -20.80 3.09
N VAL A 114 4.11 -20.87 3.22
CA VAL A 114 3.22 -21.59 2.29
C VAL A 114 3.35 -21.10 0.83
N ARG A 115 3.53 -19.77 0.62
CA ARG A 115 3.68 -19.22 -0.73
C ARG A 115 5.08 -19.46 -1.29
N LEU A 116 6.11 -19.43 -0.44
CA LEU A 116 7.47 -19.73 -0.83
C LEU A 116 7.63 -21.21 -1.20
N GLU A 117 7.01 -22.12 -0.46
CA GLU A 117 6.94 -23.55 -0.78
C GLU A 117 6.25 -23.77 -2.12
N ALA A 118 5.06 -23.20 -2.32
CA ALA A 118 4.35 -23.30 -3.59
C ALA A 118 5.16 -22.76 -4.77
N LEU A 119 5.83 -21.61 -4.61
CA LEU A 119 6.69 -21.04 -5.65
C LEU A 119 7.89 -21.94 -5.97
N ALA A 120 8.47 -22.59 -4.96
CA ALA A 120 9.63 -23.45 -5.12
C ALA A 120 9.32 -24.76 -5.91
N THR A 121 8.05 -25.19 -5.94
CA THR A 121 7.64 -26.38 -6.69
C THR A 121 7.21 -26.06 -8.14
N ILE A 122 7.00 -24.80 -8.49
CA ILE A 122 6.69 -24.41 -9.87
C ILE A 122 7.91 -24.65 -10.75
N ASN A 123 7.74 -25.42 -11.83
CA ASN A 123 8.77 -25.63 -12.83
C ASN A 123 8.84 -24.44 -13.78
N ILE A 124 9.90 -23.65 -13.70
CA ILE A 124 10.10 -22.45 -14.51
C ILE A 124 11.18 -22.74 -15.55
N ALA A 125 10.85 -22.72 -16.84
CA ALA A 125 11.78 -23.06 -17.90
C ALA A 125 12.86 -21.96 -18.10
N TYR A 126 12.43 -20.73 -18.22
CA TYR A 126 13.33 -19.59 -18.50
C TYR A 126 13.57 -18.72 -17.28
N ASN A 127 12.65 -17.82 -16.93
CA ASN A 127 12.92 -16.82 -15.88
C ASN A 127 11.77 -16.63 -14.87
N LEU A 128 12.17 -16.42 -13.63
CA LEU A 128 11.36 -15.83 -12.58
C LEU A 128 11.69 -14.33 -12.48
N ILE A 129 10.68 -13.46 -12.58
CA ILE A 129 10.85 -12.00 -12.50
C ILE A 129 10.05 -11.48 -11.30
N GLY A 130 10.74 -10.97 -10.28
CA GLY A 130 10.12 -10.36 -9.11
C GLY A 130 10.18 -8.85 -9.17
N LEU A 131 9.03 -8.18 -9.03
CA LEU A 131 8.89 -6.73 -9.03
C LEU A 131 8.55 -6.24 -7.63
N SER A 132 9.28 -5.29 -7.09
CA SER A 132 8.89 -4.59 -5.86
C SER A 132 9.69 -3.29 -5.70
N ALA A 133 9.17 -2.34 -4.93
CA ALA A 133 9.98 -1.21 -4.48
C ALA A 133 10.91 -1.61 -3.33
N THR A 134 10.50 -2.56 -2.51
CA THR A 134 11.25 -3.02 -1.33
C THR A 134 11.05 -4.52 -1.11
N VAL A 135 12.11 -5.20 -0.70
CA VAL A 135 12.08 -6.62 -0.34
C VAL A 135 12.90 -6.83 0.93
N SER A 136 12.40 -7.62 1.88
CA SER A 136 13.12 -7.91 3.12
C SER A 136 14.45 -8.65 2.85
N ARG A 137 15.39 -8.55 3.79
CA ARG A 137 16.67 -9.23 3.69
C ARG A 137 16.51 -10.75 3.63
N GLU A 138 15.58 -11.28 4.42
CA GLU A 138 15.27 -12.71 4.50
C GLU A 138 14.76 -13.21 3.15
N LEU A 139 13.82 -12.47 2.53
CA LEU A 139 13.25 -12.83 1.25
C LEU A 139 14.28 -12.74 0.11
N LYS A 140 15.15 -11.70 0.09
CA LYS A 140 16.29 -11.62 -0.84
C LYS A 140 17.22 -12.82 -0.70
N THR A 141 17.50 -13.23 0.53
CA THR A 141 18.36 -14.38 0.82
C THR A 141 17.73 -15.67 0.32
N TRP A 142 16.41 -15.82 0.51
CA TRP A 142 15.67 -16.98 0.01
C TRP A 142 15.74 -17.09 -1.53
N PHE A 143 15.45 -15.99 -2.26
CA PHE A 143 15.58 -15.97 -3.72
C PHE A 143 17.00 -16.35 -4.19
N LYS A 144 18.03 -15.79 -3.56
CA LYS A 144 19.44 -16.10 -3.91
C LYS A 144 19.84 -17.55 -3.63
N ARG A 145 19.23 -18.19 -2.63
CA ARG A 145 19.52 -19.60 -2.30
C ARG A 145 18.75 -20.56 -3.22
N THR A 146 17.54 -20.20 -3.61
CA THR A 146 16.67 -21.06 -4.40
C THR A 146 16.95 -20.94 -5.90
N TYR A 147 17.29 -19.75 -6.36
CA TYR A 147 17.52 -19.46 -7.78
C TYR A 147 18.85 -18.71 -7.98
N LYS A 148 19.46 -18.87 -9.18
CA LYS A 148 20.54 -17.99 -9.61
C LYS A 148 19.95 -16.59 -9.86
N THR A 149 20.06 -15.69 -8.87
CA THR A 149 19.33 -14.42 -8.81
C THR A 149 20.22 -13.24 -9.11
N ALA A 150 19.85 -12.45 -10.11
CA ALA A 150 20.35 -11.10 -10.34
C ALA A 150 19.40 -10.06 -9.66
N ILE A 151 19.95 -8.94 -9.23
CA ILE A 151 19.20 -7.84 -8.63
C ILE A 151 19.54 -6.56 -9.38
N VAL A 152 18.50 -5.93 -9.96
CA VAL A 152 18.60 -4.58 -10.52
C VAL A 152 17.80 -3.65 -9.60
N SER A 153 18.45 -2.59 -9.11
CA SER A 153 17.84 -1.70 -8.13
C SER A 153 17.98 -0.23 -8.54
N CYS A 154 16.91 0.54 -8.27
CA CYS A 154 16.90 1.99 -8.35
C CYS A 154 16.03 2.50 -7.21
N THR A 155 16.67 3.07 -6.19
CA THR A 155 15.96 3.65 -5.04
C THR A 155 15.22 4.93 -5.44
N THR A 156 14.33 5.41 -4.57
CA THR A 156 13.65 6.70 -4.81
C THR A 156 14.67 7.84 -4.91
N GLN A 157 15.73 7.80 -4.10
CA GLN A 157 16.80 8.79 -4.13
C GLN A 157 17.55 8.76 -5.45
N ASP A 158 17.97 7.57 -5.92
CA ASP A 158 18.64 7.41 -7.22
C ASP A 158 17.78 7.92 -8.38
N ALA A 159 16.47 7.65 -8.31
CA ALA A 159 15.53 8.07 -9.35
C ALA A 159 15.31 9.59 -9.37
N ILE A 160 15.31 10.25 -8.21
CA ILE A 160 15.24 11.72 -8.08
C ILE A 160 16.55 12.34 -8.60
N GLU A 161 17.70 11.90 -8.12
CA GLU A 161 19.02 12.41 -8.54
C GLU A 161 19.27 12.24 -10.04
N SER A 162 18.65 11.21 -10.62
CA SER A 162 18.71 10.93 -12.07
C SER A 162 17.58 11.61 -12.88
N ASN A 163 16.79 12.46 -12.29
CA ASN A 163 15.63 13.15 -12.90
C ASN A 163 14.58 12.18 -13.52
N ILE A 164 14.54 10.93 -13.06
CA ILE A 164 13.50 9.96 -13.43
C ILE A 164 12.20 10.26 -12.71
N LEU A 165 12.30 10.63 -11.41
CA LEU A 165 11.19 11.07 -10.58
C LEU A 165 11.38 12.53 -10.17
N PRO A 166 10.29 13.28 -9.98
CA PRO A 166 10.37 14.64 -9.46
C PRO A 166 10.89 14.64 -8.01
N ASP A 167 11.58 15.70 -7.60
CA ASP A 167 11.96 15.91 -6.21
C ASP A 167 10.77 16.50 -5.43
N PRO A 168 10.18 15.76 -4.47
CA PRO A 168 9.01 16.22 -3.75
C PRO A 168 9.40 17.19 -2.64
N THR A 169 8.74 18.35 -2.56
CA THR A 169 8.85 19.22 -1.39
C THR A 169 7.92 18.72 -0.28
N ILE A 170 8.50 18.36 0.87
CA ILE A 170 7.76 17.81 2.01
C ILE A 170 7.53 18.91 3.06
N TYR A 171 6.26 19.17 3.37
CA TYR A 171 5.85 20.11 4.43
C TYR A 171 5.33 19.33 5.64
N LEU A 172 5.98 19.53 6.79
CA LEU A 172 5.52 19.00 8.07
C LEU A 172 4.65 20.06 8.77
N MET A 173 3.40 19.71 9.05
CA MET A 173 2.49 20.57 9.79
C MET A 173 2.31 20.05 11.22
N PRO A 174 2.81 20.76 12.24
CA PRO A 174 2.60 20.36 13.63
C PRO A 174 1.13 20.53 14.03
N LEU A 175 0.64 19.56 14.80
CA LEU A 175 -0.68 19.61 15.43
C LEU A 175 -0.50 19.88 16.93
N THR A 176 -1.06 20.99 17.40
CA THR A 176 -1.17 21.25 18.84
C THR A 176 -2.48 20.67 19.35
N LEU A 177 -2.39 19.70 20.24
CA LEU A 177 -3.55 19.14 20.92
C LEU A 177 -4.00 20.08 22.04
N ASN A 178 -5.33 20.16 22.26
CA ASN A 178 -5.85 20.86 23.44
C ASN A 178 -5.42 20.11 24.71
N ASP A 179 -4.71 20.81 25.60
CA ASP A 179 -4.16 20.28 26.85
C ASP A 179 -4.78 20.92 28.11
N LYS A 180 -5.85 21.72 27.96
CA LYS A 180 -6.62 22.21 29.11
C LYS A 180 -7.07 21.05 29.97
N TRP A 181 -6.81 21.17 31.26
CA TRP A 181 -7.14 20.13 32.23
C TRP A 181 -8.60 20.25 32.67
N TYR A 182 -9.37 19.17 32.61
CA TYR A 182 -10.73 19.07 33.12
C TYR A 182 -10.80 17.97 34.21
N THR A 183 -11.48 18.27 35.31
CA THR A 183 -11.59 17.36 36.46
C THR A 183 -13.00 16.83 36.69
N GLU A 184 -13.94 17.15 35.80
CA GLU A 184 -15.34 16.73 36.01
C GLU A 184 -15.55 15.26 35.62
N LEU A 185 -15.97 14.46 36.59
CA LEU A 185 -16.39 13.07 36.42
C LEU A 185 -17.91 13.00 36.34
N TYR A 186 -18.45 12.40 35.32
CA TYR A 186 -19.89 12.11 35.24
C TYR A 186 -20.14 10.63 35.49
N GLU A 187 -20.92 10.28 36.51
CA GLU A 187 -21.47 8.94 36.68
C GLU A 187 -22.70 8.76 35.79
N ILE A 188 -22.66 7.78 34.90
CA ILE A 188 -23.85 7.41 34.10
C ILE A 188 -24.67 6.44 34.90
N ASN A 189 -25.94 6.81 35.11
CA ASN A 189 -26.92 5.89 35.63
C ASN A 189 -27.12 4.74 34.63
N LYS A 190 -26.86 3.49 35.04
CA LYS A 190 -26.94 2.28 34.20
C LYS A 190 -28.30 2.05 33.53
N LYS A 191 -29.32 2.78 33.93
CA LYS A 191 -30.69 2.66 33.40
C LYS A 191 -30.96 3.53 32.16
N ASP A 192 -30.17 4.54 31.90
CA ASP A 192 -30.36 5.44 30.75
C ASP A 192 -29.34 5.12 29.65
N LYS A 193 -29.74 4.20 28.76
CA LYS A 193 -28.97 3.85 27.56
C LYS A 193 -29.10 4.87 26.47
N SER A 194 -29.92 5.88 26.64
CA SER A 194 -30.31 6.87 25.59
C SER A 194 -29.60 8.22 25.74
N ALA A 195 -28.79 8.43 26.77
CA ALA A 195 -28.00 9.64 26.90
C ALA A 195 -27.04 9.74 25.70
N PRO A 196 -27.19 10.74 24.82
CA PRO A 196 -26.38 10.84 23.63
C PRO A 196 -24.92 11.08 24.03
N ILE A 197 -24.09 10.10 23.78
CA ILE A 197 -22.62 10.19 23.89
C ILE A 197 -22.09 11.21 22.84
N HIS A 198 -22.92 11.66 21.95
CA HIS A 198 -22.66 12.54 20.82
C HIS A 198 -23.40 13.87 20.95
N GLY A 199 -23.17 14.59 22.03
CA GLY A 199 -23.40 16.03 22.02
C GLY A 199 -22.21 16.72 21.34
N ASP A 200 -22.42 17.89 20.76
CA ASP A 200 -21.39 18.80 20.19
C ASP A 200 -20.34 19.29 21.20
N TYR A 201 -20.03 18.49 22.19
CA TYR A 201 -19.02 18.78 23.19
C TYR A 201 -17.65 18.42 22.62
N LYS A 202 -16.98 19.40 22.07
CA LYS A 202 -15.64 19.28 21.43
C LYS A 202 -14.57 18.59 22.29
N ASP A 203 -14.83 18.43 23.58
CA ASP A 203 -13.86 17.98 24.59
C ASP A 203 -14.39 16.83 25.48
N LEU A 204 -15.47 16.17 25.12
CA LEU A 204 -16.05 15.08 25.91
C LEU A 204 -15.63 13.72 25.35
N TRP A 205 -14.92 12.94 26.15
CA TRP A 205 -14.43 11.61 25.78
C TRP A 205 -14.89 10.57 26.78
N VAL A 206 -15.31 9.42 26.26
CA VAL A 206 -15.74 8.30 27.08
C VAL A 206 -14.55 7.42 27.43
N LEU A 207 -14.16 7.42 28.69
CA LEU A 207 -13.20 6.48 29.22
C LEU A 207 -13.94 5.29 29.85
N LYS A 208 -13.84 4.11 29.23
CA LYS A 208 -14.27 2.86 29.87
C LYS A 208 -13.25 2.47 30.93
N ARG A 209 -13.38 2.96 32.15
CA ARG A 209 -12.67 2.41 33.31
C ARG A 209 -13.58 1.45 34.04
N SER A 210 -13.29 0.15 33.99
CA SER A 210 -13.95 -0.95 34.70
C SER A 210 -15.47 -1.11 34.42
N LYS A 211 -16.15 -2.00 35.15
CA LYS A 211 -17.59 -2.32 35.04
C LYS A 211 -18.55 -1.14 35.31
N LYS A 212 -18.06 -0.04 35.82
CA LYS A 212 -18.77 1.23 35.96
C LYS A 212 -18.39 2.13 34.77
N HIS A 213 -19.37 2.53 33.97
CA HIS A 213 -19.14 3.50 32.90
C HIS A 213 -19.02 4.89 33.55
N ALA A 214 -17.81 5.40 33.66
CA ALA A 214 -17.59 6.79 34.02
C ALA A 214 -17.29 7.58 32.72
N PHE A 215 -18.03 8.66 32.50
CA PHE A 215 -17.66 9.64 31.47
C PHE A 215 -16.73 10.64 32.15
N VAL A 216 -15.58 10.81 31.55
CA VAL A 216 -14.64 11.82 32.02
C VAL A 216 -14.58 12.88 30.92
N ARG A 217 -14.89 14.11 31.27
CA ARG A 217 -14.57 15.24 30.44
C ARG A 217 -13.06 15.37 30.45
N CYS A 218 -12.42 15.19 29.31
CA CYS A 218 -10.96 15.24 29.21
C CYS A 218 -10.53 16.04 27.98
N THR A 219 -9.31 16.54 28.00
CA THR A 219 -8.70 17.19 26.85
C THR A 219 -8.26 16.17 25.80
N GLN A 220 -7.95 16.65 24.61
CA GLN A 220 -7.40 15.80 23.55
C GLN A 220 -6.10 15.10 24.00
N ARG A 221 -5.24 15.79 24.75
CA ARG A 221 -4.01 15.21 25.28
C ARG A 221 -4.27 14.15 26.34
N GLN A 222 -5.19 14.39 27.25
CA GLN A 222 -5.58 13.38 28.27
C GLN A 222 -6.11 12.12 27.62
N TYR A 223 -6.98 12.24 26.62
CA TYR A 223 -7.50 11.08 25.89
C TYR A 223 -6.40 10.32 25.14
N LEU A 224 -5.48 11.04 24.50
CA LEU A 224 -4.33 10.40 23.84
C LEU A 224 -3.46 9.64 24.83
N ASN A 225 -3.21 10.20 26.03
CA ASN A 225 -2.45 9.52 27.07
C ASN A 225 -3.13 8.22 27.53
N GLU A 226 -4.46 8.19 27.61
CA GLU A 226 -5.20 6.96 27.92
C GLU A 226 -5.09 5.92 26.81
N LEU A 227 -5.17 6.34 25.54
CA LEU A 227 -4.96 5.45 24.40
C LEU A 227 -3.53 4.89 24.38
N ASP A 228 -2.51 5.71 24.68
CA ASP A 228 -1.13 5.27 24.85
C ASP A 228 -0.99 4.26 26.00
N GLY A 229 -1.68 4.51 27.10
CA GLY A 229 -1.76 3.58 28.24
C GLY A 229 -2.34 2.22 27.85
N LEU A 230 -3.44 2.20 27.06
CA LEU A 230 -4.05 0.97 26.56
C LEU A 230 -3.13 0.22 25.59
N VAL A 231 -2.50 0.93 24.65
CA VAL A 231 -1.53 0.33 23.72
C VAL A 231 -0.39 -0.34 24.49
N ASN A 232 0.20 0.35 25.47
CA ASN A 232 1.31 -0.16 26.28
C ASN A 232 0.88 -1.34 27.16
N PHE A 233 -0.33 -1.28 27.72
CA PHE A 233 -0.88 -2.37 28.52
C PHE A 233 -1.07 -3.65 27.71
N TYR A 234 -1.74 -3.58 26.55
CA TYR A 234 -1.95 -4.74 25.69
C TYR A 234 -0.67 -5.24 25.03
N LYS A 235 0.27 -4.35 24.69
CA LYS A 235 1.60 -4.75 24.20
C LYS A 235 2.32 -5.66 25.18
N ARG A 236 2.36 -5.28 26.47
CA ARG A 236 2.96 -6.10 27.54
C ARG A 236 2.25 -7.44 27.72
N LYS A 237 0.91 -7.47 27.60
CA LYS A 237 0.14 -8.73 27.69
C LYS A 237 0.32 -9.61 26.45
N ALA A 238 0.49 -9.03 25.26
CA ALA A 238 0.70 -9.75 24.01
C ALA A 238 2.07 -10.42 23.93
N SER A 239 3.10 -9.93 24.65
CA SER A 239 4.43 -10.54 24.70
C SER A 239 4.42 -11.95 25.33
N GLY A 240 3.36 -12.32 26.07
CA GLY A 240 3.13 -13.68 26.57
C GLY A 240 2.57 -14.69 25.55
N GLY A 241 2.55 -14.37 24.25
CA GLY A 241 2.20 -15.30 23.15
C GLY A 241 0.69 -15.46 22.87
N SER A 242 -0.21 -14.83 23.64
CA SER A 242 -1.66 -14.95 23.45
C SER A 242 -2.14 -14.21 22.19
N THR A 243 -2.71 -14.93 21.24
CA THR A 243 -3.33 -14.36 20.02
C THR A 243 -4.45 -13.36 20.35
N ALA A 244 -5.27 -13.65 21.37
CA ALA A 244 -6.32 -12.74 21.82
C ALA A 244 -5.75 -11.40 22.32
N MET A 245 -4.67 -11.44 23.11
CA MET A 245 -4.01 -10.21 23.59
C MET A 245 -3.34 -9.44 22.44
N LYS A 246 -2.76 -10.14 21.45
CA LYS A 246 -2.20 -9.53 20.24
C LYS A 246 -3.29 -8.79 19.44
N ASN A 247 -4.46 -9.38 19.28
CA ASN A 247 -5.59 -8.74 18.59
C ASN A 247 -6.09 -7.50 19.36
N LEU A 248 -6.16 -7.54 20.69
CA LEU A 248 -6.52 -6.37 21.50
C LEU A 248 -5.48 -5.26 21.40
N TRP A 249 -4.20 -5.62 21.36
CA TRP A 249 -3.12 -4.65 21.13
C TRP A 249 -3.23 -3.97 19.76
N LEU A 250 -3.41 -4.74 18.67
CA LEU A 250 -3.60 -4.20 17.33
C LEU A 250 -4.83 -3.29 17.23
N ARG A 251 -5.93 -3.66 17.91
CA ARG A 251 -7.13 -2.82 17.99
C ARG A 251 -6.86 -1.50 18.71
N ALA A 252 -6.17 -1.52 19.85
CA ALA A 252 -5.79 -0.31 20.58
C ALA A 252 -4.87 0.60 19.77
N CYS A 253 -3.90 0.02 19.03
CA CYS A 253 -3.06 0.76 18.10
C CYS A 253 -3.88 1.43 16.97
N SER A 254 -4.82 0.71 16.38
CA SER A 254 -5.71 1.23 15.34
C SER A 254 -6.59 2.38 15.86
N GLU A 255 -7.16 2.24 17.05
CA GLU A 255 -7.98 3.28 17.68
C GLU A 255 -7.17 4.56 17.95
N ARG A 256 -5.97 4.42 18.50
CA ARG A 256 -5.04 5.53 18.69
C ARG A 256 -4.69 6.26 17.37
N LEU A 257 -4.36 5.50 16.33
CA LEU A 257 -4.03 6.08 15.02
C LEU A 257 -5.23 6.79 14.38
N THR A 258 -6.42 6.22 14.50
CA THR A 258 -7.67 6.80 13.99
C THR A 258 -7.99 8.12 14.72
N TYR A 259 -7.81 8.14 16.04
CA TYR A 259 -7.98 9.36 16.82
C TYR A 259 -7.03 10.48 16.36
N LEU A 260 -5.73 10.20 16.26
CA LEU A 260 -4.73 11.16 15.82
C LEU A 260 -4.99 11.66 14.40
N ALA A 261 -5.46 10.80 13.52
CA ALA A 261 -5.82 11.17 12.16
C ALA A 261 -7.05 12.10 12.15
N ASN A 262 -8.10 11.79 12.89
CA ASN A 262 -9.32 12.59 13.00
C ASN A 262 -9.06 13.97 13.64
N ALA A 263 -8.15 14.07 14.59
CA ALA A 263 -7.74 15.35 15.20
C ALA A 263 -7.20 16.35 14.18
N LYS A 264 -6.68 15.87 13.03
CA LYS A 264 -6.14 16.71 11.95
C LYS A 264 -7.19 17.19 10.93
N ASN A 265 -8.43 16.66 10.97
CA ASN A 265 -9.43 16.91 9.94
C ASN A 265 -9.69 18.39 9.68
N LYS A 266 -9.76 19.22 10.73
CA LYS A 266 -9.98 20.68 10.59
C LYS A 266 -8.83 21.35 9.82
N GLN A 267 -7.59 20.96 10.08
CA GLN A 267 -6.41 21.50 9.40
C GLN A 267 -6.36 21.00 7.95
N ILE A 268 -6.65 19.72 7.70
CA ILE A 268 -6.71 19.16 6.37
C ILE A 268 -7.77 19.87 5.52
N GLN A 269 -8.96 20.13 6.07
CA GLN A 269 -10.01 20.87 5.37
C GLN A 269 -9.57 22.31 5.02
N ALA A 270 -8.86 22.99 5.93
CA ALA A 270 -8.31 24.32 5.65
C ALA A 270 -7.27 24.31 4.51
N ILE A 271 -6.42 23.27 4.46
CA ILE A 271 -5.46 23.07 3.36
C ILE A 271 -6.20 22.80 2.05
N LEU A 272 -7.18 21.90 2.05
CA LEU A 272 -7.98 21.55 0.87
C LEU A 272 -8.73 22.76 0.29
N THR A 273 -9.20 23.66 1.16
CA THR A 273 -9.83 24.91 0.71
C THR A 273 -8.82 25.80 -0.06
N LYS A 274 -7.57 25.86 0.39
CA LYS A 274 -6.50 26.59 -0.31
C LYS A 274 -6.08 25.90 -1.61
N LEU A 275 -6.12 24.57 -1.64
CA LEU A 275 -5.73 23.75 -2.79
C LEU A 275 -6.88 23.42 -3.75
N LYS A 276 -8.05 24.05 -3.63
CA LYS A 276 -9.27 23.74 -4.40
C LYS A 276 -9.09 23.69 -5.93
N ASN A 277 -8.12 24.45 -6.45
CA ASN A 277 -7.83 24.54 -7.88
C ASN A 277 -6.80 23.51 -8.36
N TYR A 278 -6.16 22.79 -7.45
CA TYR A 278 -5.09 21.85 -7.76
C TYR A 278 -5.54 20.41 -7.59
N ARG A 279 -4.97 19.52 -8.39
CA ARG A 279 -5.21 18.09 -8.26
C ARG A 279 -4.50 17.58 -7.01
N THR A 280 -5.31 17.12 -6.06
CA THR A 280 -4.87 16.79 -4.71
C THR A 280 -5.45 15.45 -4.28
N ILE A 281 -4.62 14.61 -3.66
CA ILE A 281 -5.05 13.39 -2.98
C ILE A 281 -4.84 13.53 -1.47
N THR A 282 -5.81 13.04 -0.68
CA THR A 282 -5.66 12.90 0.78
C THR A 282 -5.67 11.43 1.17
N PHE A 283 -4.57 10.95 1.73
CA PHE A 283 -4.45 9.59 2.28
C PHE A 283 -4.99 9.56 3.71
N CYS A 284 -6.12 8.87 3.89
CA CYS A 284 -6.85 8.76 5.14
C CYS A 284 -6.52 7.46 5.88
N THR A 285 -6.73 7.46 7.19
CA THR A 285 -6.51 6.29 8.06
C THR A 285 -7.74 5.38 8.10
N SER A 286 -8.93 5.95 7.97
CA SER A 286 -10.20 5.23 8.02
C SER A 286 -11.17 5.67 6.92
N ILE A 287 -12.13 4.79 6.61
CA ILE A 287 -13.21 5.10 5.67
C ILE A 287 -14.01 6.31 6.16
N GLU A 288 -14.36 6.34 7.45
CA GLU A 288 -15.08 7.46 8.07
C GLU A 288 -14.34 8.81 7.89
N GLN A 289 -13.03 8.82 8.08
CA GLN A 289 -12.23 10.03 7.83
C GLN A 289 -12.27 10.43 6.36
N SER A 290 -12.17 9.48 5.44
CA SER A 290 -12.22 9.72 4.00
C SER A 290 -13.55 10.37 3.60
N GLU A 291 -14.67 9.87 4.10
CA GLU A 291 -16.01 10.38 3.84
C GLU A 291 -16.25 11.78 4.45
N LYS A 292 -15.68 12.05 5.64
CA LYS A 292 -15.74 13.37 6.28
C LYS A 292 -14.95 14.46 5.55
N LEU A 293 -13.83 14.09 4.91
CA LEU A 293 -12.94 15.03 4.23
C LEU A 293 -13.33 15.33 2.79
N GLY A 294 -14.12 14.47 2.14
CA GLY A 294 -14.56 14.71 0.77
C GLY A 294 -15.62 13.74 0.29
N LYS A 295 -16.33 14.13 -0.77
CA LYS A 295 -17.36 13.29 -1.42
C LYS A 295 -16.76 12.25 -2.37
N ASN A 296 -15.60 12.55 -2.94
CA ASN A 296 -14.93 11.72 -3.93
C ASN A 296 -13.99 10.73 -3.22
N CYS A 297 -14.55 9.68 -2.64
CA CYS A 297 -13.84 8.75 -1.77
C CYS A 297 -13.46 7.48 -2.53
N ILE A 298 -12.21 7.03 -2.32
CA ILE A 298 -11.71 5.76 -2.87
C ILE A 298 -11.41 4.81 -1.71
N HIS A 299 -12.30 3.85 -1.49
CA HIS A 299 -12.17 2.82 -0.47
C HIS A 299 -13.00 1.58 -0.82
N SER A 300 -12.74 0.45 -0.18
CA SER A 300 -13.31 -0.87 -0.50
C SER A 300 -14.85 -0.96 -0.42
N LYS A 301 -15.50 -0.08 0.34
CA LYS A 301 -16.97 -0.04 0.46
C LYS A 301 -17.64 0.87 -0.57
N ASN A 302 -16.87 1.69 -1.30
CA ASN A 302 -17.41 2.59 -2.32
C ASN A 302 -17.47 1.87 -3.67
N LYS A 303 -18.66 1.54 -4.15
CA LYS A 303 -18.88 0.89 -5.45
C LYS A 303 -18.44 1.76 -6.64
N ALA A 304 -18.47 3.09 -6.49
CA ALA A 304 -18.05 4.05 -7.50
C ALA A 304 -16.55 4.42 -7.42
N ALA A 305 -15.75 3.72 -6.62
CA ALA A 305 -14.34 4.05 -6.41
C ALA A 305 -13.54 4.10 -7.72
N GLN A 306 -13.77 3.14 -8.63
CA GLN A 306 -13.09 3.09 -9.93
C GLN A 306 -13.52 4.25 -10.84
N GLU A 307 -14.79 4.57 -10.88
CA GLU A 307 -15.32 5.72 -11.65
C GLU A 307 -14.77 7.04 -11.11
N THR A 308 -14.71 7.18 -9.79
CA THR A 308 -14.09 8.32 -9.11
C THR A 308 -12.62 8.47 -9.50
N LEU A 309 -11.86 7.38 -9.53
CA LEU A 309 -10.45 7.36 -9.95
C LEU A 309 -10.31 7.78 -11.42
N ASN A 310 -11.11 7.20 -12.30
CA ASN A 310 -11.12 7.53 -13.73
C ASN A 310 -11.46 9.02 -13.95
N SER A 311 -12.44 9.55 -13.24
CA SER A 311 -12.82 10.96 -13.29
C SER A 311 -11.71 11.88 -12.76
N PHE A 312 -10.99 11.46 -11.73
CA PHE A 312 -9.80 12.16 -11.25
C PHE A 312 -8.69 12.13 -12.30
N ASN A 313 -8.36 10.98 -12.87
CA ASN A 313 -7.34 10.84 -13.90
C ASN A 313 -7.67 11.62 -15.17
N ALA A 314 -8.94 11.71 -15.55
CA ALA A 314 -9.44 12.55 -16.65
C ALA A 314 -9.47 14.06 -16.32
N GLY A 315 -9.12 14.48 -15.08
CA GLY A 315 -9.12 15.88 -14.67
C GLY A 315 -10.49 16.49 -14.35
N LYS A 316 -11.56 15.70 -14.40
CA LYS A 316 -12.93 16.13 -14.08
C LYS A 316 -13.12 16.44 -12.58
N ILE A 317 -12.39 15.74 -11.74
CA ILE A 317 -12.35 15.91 -10.29
C ILE A 317 -10.95 16.38 -9.88
N LYS A 318 -10.87 17.36 -9.01
CA LYS A 318 -9.59 17.92 -8.54
C LYS A 318 -9.14 17.39 -7.20
N HIS A 319 -10.04 16.87 -6.38
CA HIS A 319 -9.71 16.31 -5.08
C HIS A 319 -10.35 14.95 -4.87
N ILE A 320 -9.54 14.00 -4.40
CA ILE A 320 -9.98 12.67 -3.95
C ILE A 320 -9.43 12.38 -2.55
N THR A 321 -10.18 11.59 -1.79
CA THR A 321 -9.72 11.01 -0.53
C THR A 321 -9.58 9.50 -0.69
N ALA A 322 -8.55 8.91 -0.10
CA ALA A 322 -8.27 7.48 -0.25
C ALA A 322 -7.99 6.82 1.10
N CYS A 323 -8.59 5.64 1.31
CA CYS A 323 -8.32 4.81 2.46
C CYS A 323 -7.96 3.40 2.01
N HIS A 324 -6.71 2.98 2.22
CA HIS A 324 -6.11 1.68 1.92
C HIS A 324 -6.06 1.23 0.45
N MET A 325 -7.02 1.61 -0.40
CA MET A 325 -7.07 1.12 -1.79
C MET A 325 -5.96 1.66 -2.69
N LEU A 326 -5.44 2.85 -2.40
CA LEU A 326 -4.38 3.48 -3.21
C LEU A 326 -2.96 3.23 -2.68
N ASN A 327 -2.78 2.27 -1.79
CA ASN A 327 -1.45 1.96 -1.29
C ASN A 327 -0.59 1.25 -2.34
N GLU A 328 -1.20 0.51 -3.27
CA GLU A 328 -0.53 -0.36 -4.24
C GLU A 328 -1.11 -0.16 -5.65
N SER A 329 -0.24 -0.27 -6.66
CA SER A 329 -0.55 -0.48 -8.10
C SER A 329 -1.63 0.38 -8.78
N ILE A 330 -1.98 1.57 -8.26
CA ILE A 330 -2.90 2.49 -8.91
C ILE A 330 -2.13 3.72 -9.37
N ASN A 331 -2.20 4.01 -10.66
CA ASN A 331 -1.57 5.17 -11.26
C ASN A 331 -2.44 6.42 -11.10
N LEU A 332 -1.87 7.47 -10.54
CA LEU A 332 -2.47 8.80 -10.49
C LEU A 332 -1.78 9.68 -11.53
N THR A 333 -2.57 10.22 -12.46
CA THR A 333 -2.04 11.12 -13.48
C THR A 333 -2.07 12.57 -13.00
N ASN A 334 -0.94 13.28 -13.11
CA ASN A 334 -0.84 14.73 -12.81
C ASN A 334 -1.36 15.12 -11.41
N CYS A 335 -1.14 14.30 -10.40
CA CYS A 335 -1.42 14.67 -9.01
C CYS A 335 -0.33 15.64 -8.53
N LYS A 336 -0.71 16.84 -8.09
CA LYS A 336 0.25 17.88 -7.71
C LYS A 336 0.53 17.92 -6.21
N TYR A 337 -0.44 17.55 -5.39
CA TYR A 337 -0.32 17.58 -3.93
C TYR A 337 -0.84 16.29 -3.30
N GLY A 338 -0.07 15.78 -2.35
CA GLY A 338 -0.48 14.68 -1.47
C GLY A 338 -0.58 15.15 -0.02
N ILE A 339 -1.69 14.85 0.62
CA ILE A 339 -1.89 15.12 2.05
C ILE A 339 -1.92 13.79 2.78
N PHE A 340 -1.03 13.61 3.74
CA PHE A 340 -0.96 12.41 4.57
C PHE A 340 -1.58 12.70 5.93
N ALA A 341 -2.84 12.26 6.14
CA ALA A 341 -3.51 12.39 7.42
C ALA A 341 -2.79 11.59 8.52
N ASN A 342 -2.12 10.51 8.15
CA ASN A 342 -1.28 9.73 9.04
C ASN A 342 -0.11 9.09 8.28
N ILE A 343 1.02 8.98 8.95
CA ILE A 343 2.21 8.29 8.47
C ILE A 343 2.32 6.99 9.28
N ASN A 344 2.24 5.85 8.60
CA ASN A 344 2.42 4.54 9.22
C ASN A 344 3.90 4.22 9.38
N ALA A 345 4.23 3.29 10.29
CA ALA A 345 5.59 2.81 10.47
C ALA A 345 6.11 1.96 9.29
N SER A 346 5.23 1.57 8.35
CA SER A 346 5.62 0.81 7.16
C SER A 346 6.30 1.71 6.13
N GLU A 347 7.59 1.56 5.98
CA GLU A 347 8.41 2.23 4.97
C GLU A 347 7.89 1.99 3.55
N THR A 348 7.52 0.75 3.24
CA THR A 348 6.97 0.36 1.94
C THR A 348 5.74 1.18 1.56
N ILE A 349 4.76 1.31 2.49
CA ILE A 349 3.54 2.07 2.24
C ILE A 349 3.85 3.56 2.03
N GLN A 350 4.82 4.12 2.75
CA GLN A 350 5.20 5.52 2.59
C GLN A 350 5.86 5.76 1.23
N ILE A 351 6.82 4.91 0.84
CA ILE A 351 7.48 4.98 -0.47
C ILE A 351 6.46 4.86 -1.60
N GLN A 352 5.54 3.91 -1.51
CA GLN A 352 4.48 3.72 -2.51
C GLN A 352 3.56 4.94 -2.64
N ARG A 353 3.20 5.59 -1.52
CA ARG A 353 2.35 6.78 -1.52
C ARG A 353 3.05 8.01 -2.10
N VAL A 354 4.32 8.22 -1.73
CA VAL A 354 5.13 9.35 -2.25
C VAL A 354 5.40 9.15 -3.74
N GLY A 355 5.74 7.95 -4.17
CA GLY A 355 6.00 7.65 -5.58
C GLY A 355 4.78 7.76 -6.52
N LYS A 356 3.60 8.10 -5.99
CA LYS A 356 2.36 8.36 -6.78
C LYS A 356 2.07 9.86 -6.98
N LEU A 357 2.82 10.73 -6.36
CA LEU A 357 2.73 12.18 -6.50
C LEU A 357 3.65 12.67 -7.60
#